data_2a14566d685db99419fa1d884581ec76
#
_entry.id   2a14566d685db99419fa1d884581ec76
#
_cell.length_a   1.000
_cell.length_b   1.000
_cell.length_c   1.000
_cell.angle_alpha   90.00
_cell.angle_beta   90.00
_cell.angle_gamma   90.00
#
_symmetry.space_group_name_H-M   'P 1'
#
loop_
_entity.id
_entity.type
_entity.pdbx_description
1 polymer ?
#
loop_
_entity_poly.entity_id
_entity_poly.type
_entity_poly.pdbx_seq_one_letter_code
_entity_poly.pdbx_strand_id
1 'polypeptide(L)'
;RAHITGMTPGRIVDYGLNDSMNMGACMAPAAADTIERHLEDFHVQPQEYDRIITGDLGSVGQTVLIDLLREKGIDIAGRHSDCGIEIFDADAQDTHAGGSGCGCSAVTLAAYILPKLESGEWKKVLFLPTGALLSKTSFNEGKSVPGIAHAVVLESPAVK
;
A
#
# COMPACT_ATOMS: atom_id res chain seq x y z
N ARG A 1 -18.11 -0.59 14.66
CA ARG A 1 -17.17 -1.22 13.70
C ARG A 1 -16.77 -0.19 12.64
N ALA A 2 -15.56 -0.31 12.11
CA ALA A 2 -15.11 0.52 11.00
C ALA A 2 -16.00 0.35 9.75
N HIS A 3 -16.09 1.39 8.92
CA HIS A 3 -16.90 1.42 7.71
C HIS A 3 -16.05 1.65 6.48
N ILE A 4 -16.43 1.06 5.34
CA ILE A 4 -15.89 1.44 4.03
C ILE A 4 -16.72 2.60 3.51
N THR A 5 -16.09 3.76 3.26
CA THR A 5 -16.75 4.99 2.82
C THR A 5 -16.36 5.40 1.40
N GLY A 6 -15.36 4.75 0.82
CA GLY A 6 -14.93 5.00 -0.55
C GLY A 6 -14.05 3.89 -1.08
N MET A 7 -13.93 3.80 -2.41
CA MET A 7 -13.03 2.88 -3.08
C MET A 7 -12.54 3.46 -4.41
N THR A 8 -11.31 3.11 -4.77
CA THR A 8 -10.73 3.40 -6.08
C THR A 8 -10.16 2.11 -6.66
N PRO A 9 -10.78 1.56 -7.71
CA PRO A 9 -10.23 0.38 -8.38
C PRO A 9 -8.87 0.71 -9.01
N GLY A 10 -7.87 -0.12 -8.73
CA GLY A 10 -6.55 0.01 -9.33
C GLY A 10 -6.50 -0.45 -10.78
N ARG A 11 -5.48 0.01 -11.48
CA ARG A 11 -5.11 -0.47 -12.82
C ARG A 11 -3.86 -1.33 -12.73
N ILE A 12 -3.66 -2.19 -13.72
CA ILE A 12 -2.38 -2.86 -13.91
C ILE A 12 -1.38 -1.83 -14.44
N VAL A 13 -0.26 -1.68 -13.74
CA VAL A 13 0.82 -0.76 -14.12
C VAL A 13 2.10 -1.56 -14.30
N ASP A 14 2.77 -1.36 -15.44
CA ASP A 14 4.00 -2.05 -15.81
C ASP A 14 5.08 -1.03 -16.23
N TYR A 15 6.12 -0.90 -15.42
CA TYR A 15 7.28 -0.06 -15.70
C TYR A 15 8.43 -0.84 -16.34
N GLY A 16 8.19 -2.07 -16.80
CA GLY A 16 9.19 -2.89 -17.45
C GLY A 16 10.23 -3.52 -16.50
N LEU A 17 9.97 -3.49 -15.18
CA LEU A 17 10.85 -4.12 -14.20
C LEU A 17 10.67 -5.64 -14.26
N ASN A 18 11.78 -6.37 -14.38
CA ASN A 18 11.80 -7.83 -14.47
C ASN A 18 12.54 -8.51 -13.30
N ASP A 19 12.96 -7.75 -12.29
CA ASP A 19 13.55 -8.29 -11.08
C ASP A 19 12.45 -8.79 -10.12
N SER A 20 12.18 -10.09 -10.19
CA SER A 20 11.20 -10.75 -9.31
C SER A 20 11.61 -10.80 -7.85
N MET A 21 12.88 -10.50 -7.52
CA MET A 21 13.36 -10.40 -6.15
C MET A 21 13.12 -9.01 -5.55
N ASN A 22 12.72 -8.04 -6.37
CA ASN A 22 12.39 -6.68 -5.96
C ASN A 22 10.92 -6.35 -6.29
N MET A 23 10.01 -7.16 -5.78
CA MET A 23 8.57 -7.00 -6.02
C MET A 23 8.03 -5.67 -5.49
N GLY A 24 8.60 -5.13 -4.41
CA GLY A 24 8.21 -3.81 -3.88
C GLY A 24 8.38 -2.71 -4.92
N ALA A 25 9.51 -2.68 -5.64
CA ALA A 25 9.71 -1.74 -6.73
C ALA A 25 8.77 -1.99 -7.92
N CYS A 26 8.40 -3.25 -8.19
CA CYS A 26 7.44 -3.59 -9.25
C CYS A 26 6.01 -3.13 -8.91
N MET A 27 5.62 -3.18 -7.63
CA MET A 27 4.27 -2.81 -7.18
C MET A 27 4.09 -1.32 -6.88
N ALA A 28 5.16 -0.62 -6.49
CA ALA A 28 5.10 0.79 -6.11
C ALA A 28 4.47 1.71 -7.18
N PRO A 29 4.74 1.55 -8.49
CA PRO A 29 4.09 2.34 -9.52
C PRO A 29 2.57 2.19 -9.57
N ALA A 30 2.06 0.99 -9.32
CA ALA A 30 0.61 0.75 -9.27
C ALA A 30 -0.03 1.39 -8.03
N ALA A 31 0.65 1.36 -6.89
CA ALA A 31 0.21 2.06 -5.69
C ALA A 31 0.22 3.58 -5.91
N ALA A 32 1.25 4.13 -6.54
CA ALA A 32 1.33 5.55 -6.88
C ALA A 32 0.19 5.99 -7.81
N ASP A 33 -0.08 5.25 -8.89
CA ASP A 33 -1.20 5.52 -9.81
C ASP A 33 -2.55 5.53 -9.08
N THR A 34 -2.76 4.57 -8.20
CA THR A 34 -4.03 4.46 -7.47
C THR A 34 -4.20 5.56 -6.43
N ILE A 35 -3.14 5.93 -5.70
CA ILE A 35 -3.18 7.04 -4.73
C ILE A 35 -3.47 8.36 -5.44
N GLU A 36 -2.72 8.67 -6.51
CA GLU A 36 -2.92 9.88 -7.30
C GLU A 36 -4.38 10.01 -7.76
N ARG A 37 -4.88 8.98 -8.46
CA ARG A 37 -6.26 8.96 -8.95
C ARG A 37 -7.28 9.05 -7.82
N HIS A 38 -7.03 8.39 -6.70
CA HIS A 38 -7.91 8.48 -5.54
C HIS A 38 -8.02 9.91 -5.02
N LEU A 39 -6.90 10.60 -4.87
CA LEU A 39 -6.88 12.00 -4.40
C LEU A 39 -7.58 12.94 -5.39
N GLU A 40 -7.39 12.71 -6.70
CA GLU A 40 -8.06 13.48 -7.75
C GLU A 40 -9.58 13.22 -7.79
N ASP A 41 -10.00 11.95 -7.84
CA ASP A 41 -11.41 11.55 -7.99
C ASP A 41 -12.27 11.98 -6.79
N PHE A 42 -11.71 11.93 -5.58
CA PHE A 42 -12.41 12.33 -4.36
C PHE A 42 -12.19 13.79 -3.99
N HIS A 43 -11.36 14.52 -4.74
CA HIS A 43 -10.99 15.93 -4.46
C HIS A 43 -10.47 16.12 -3.03
N VAL A 44 -9.64 15.20 -2.55
CA VAL A 44 -9.08 15.19 -1.19
C VAL A 44 -7.55 15.32 -1.21
N GLN A 45 -6.99 15.68 -0.08
CA GLN A 45 -5.54 15.78 0.11
C GLN A 45 -5.03 14.64 1.01
N PRO A 46 -3.74 14.25 0.92
CA PRO A 46 -3.17 13.24 1.81
C PRO A 46 -3.39 13.54 3.30
N GLN A 47 -3.45 14.81 3.67
CA GLN A 47 -3.62 15.28 5.05
C GLN A 47 -4.98 14.96 5.66
N GLU A 48 -5.96 14.58 4.84
CA GLU A 48 -7.28 14.17 5.30
C GLU A 48 -7.30 12.72 5.84
N TYR A 49 -6.22 11.97 5.64
CA TYR A 49 -6.05 10.63 6.17
C TYR A 49 -5.09 10.63 7.36
N ASP A 50 -5.42 9.89 8.42
CA ASP A 50 -4.49 9.64 9.52
C ASP A 50 -3.32 8.78 9.05
N ARG A 51 -3.63 7.80 8.17
CA ARG A 51 -2.64 6.94 7.53
C ARG A 51 -3.04 6.59 6.09
N ILE A 52 -2.03 6.40 5.25
CA ILE A 52 -2.10 5.80 3.92
C ILE A 52 -1.27 4.53 3.99
N ILE A 53 -1.90 3.35 3.89
CA ILE A 53 -1.26 2.08 4.22
C ILE A 53 -1.27 1.16 3.01
N THR A 54 -0.07 0.78 2.56
CA THR A 54 0.11 -0.19 1.47
C THR A 54 0.25 -1.62 1.99
N GLY A 55 0.16 -2.60 1.09
CA GLY A 55 0.09 -4.02 1.42
C GLY A 55 1.38 -4.65 1.87
N ASP A 56 2.34 -4.73 0.95
CA ASP A 56 3.62 -5.41 1.18
C ASP A 56 4.73 -4.88 0.26
N LEU A 57 4.83 -3.56 0.15
CA LEU A 57 5.91 -2.89 -0.59
C LEU A 57 7.27 -3.07 0.08
N GLY A 58 7.28 -3.19 1.40
CA GLY A 58 8.50 -3.16 2.18
C GLY A 58 9.22 -1.81 2.12
N SER A 59 10.38 -1.69 2.76
CA SER A 59 11.13 -0.43 2.85
C SER A 59 11.62 0.08 1.48
N VAL A 60 12.02 -0.83 0.58
CA VAL A 60 12.45 -0.48 -0.77
C VAL A 60 11.27 0.07 -1.59
N GLY A 61 10.16 -0.66 -1.64
CA GLY A 61 8.98 -0.21 -2.38
C GLY A 61 8.34 1.04 -1.76
N GLN A 62 8.40 1.22 -0.44
CA GLN A 62 7.99 2.45 0.24
C GLN A 62 8.79 3.66 -0.25
N THR A 63 10.12 3.54 -0.32
CA THR A 63 10.97 4.62 -0.83
C THR A 63 10.61 4.98 -2.26
N VAL A 64 10.48 3.99 -3.14
CA VAL A 64 10.09 4.21 -4.54
C VAL A 64 8.71 4.88 -4.64
N LEU A 65 7.73 4.42 -3.86
CA LEU A 65 6.39 5.01 -3.85
C LEU A 65 6.40 6.48 -3.45
N ILE A 66 7.10 6.81 -2.36
CA ILE A 66 7.19 8.19 -1.85
C ILE A 66 7.86 9.10 -2.90
N ASP A 67 8.93 8.63 -3.53
CA ASP A 67 9.63 9.41 -4.55
C ASP A 67 8.77 9.63 -5.80
N LEU A 68 8.09 8.60 -6.31
CA LEU A 68 7.17 8.71 -7.44
C LEU A 68 6.04 9.73 -7.20
N LEU A 69 5.46 9.72 -6.01
CA LEU A 69 4.40 10.67 -5.65
C LEU A 69 4.95 12.08 -5.44
N ARG A 70 6.15 12.20 -4.87
CA ARG A 70 6.81 13.50 -4.67
C ARG A 70 7.12 14.19 -6.01
N GLU A 71 7.52 13.45 -7.05
CA GLU A 71 7.70 13.98 -8.41
C GLU A 71 6.43 14.60 -8.98
N LYS A 72 5.26 14.16 -8.50
CA LYS A 72 3.93 14.69 -8.86
C LYS A 72 3.41 15.75 -7.89
N GLY A 73 4.23 16.18 -6.93
CA GLY A 73 3.85 17.16 -5.91
C GLY A 73 2.97 16.61 -4.79
N ILE A 74 2.87 15.29 -4.66
CA ILE A 74 2.08 14.62 -3.62
C ILE A 74 3.01 14.11 -2.52
N ASP A 75 2.92 14.68 -1.32
CA ASP A 75 3.72 14.24 -0.17
C ASP A 75 2.88 13.38 0.80
N ILE A 76 3.26 12.12 0.92
CA ILE A 76 2.66 11.16 1.84
C ILE A 76 3.63 10.66 2.92
N ALA A 77 4.90 11.09 2.91
CA ALA A 77 5.97 10.51 3.74
C ALA A 77 5.63 10.47 5.24
N GLY A 78 5.01 11.53 5.77
CA GLY A 78 4.63 11.61 7.18
C GLY A 78 3.39 10.79 7.57
N ARG A 79 2.68 10.19 6.59
CA ARG A 79 1.42 9.46 6.80
C ARG A 79 1.43 8.05 6.24
N HIS A 80 2.45 7.73 5.45
CA HIS A 80 2.57 6.40 4.85
C HIS A 80 3.11 5.39 5.84
N SER A 81 2.51 4.20 5.83
CA SER A 81 3.07 2.98 6.41
C SER A 81 2.78 1.81 5.46
N ASP A 82 3.42 0.68 5.72
CA ASP A 82 3.30 -0.51 4.87
C ASP A 82 3.13 -1.76 5.73
N CYS A 83 2.16 -2.60 5.38
CA CYS A 83 1.88 -3.81 6.15
C CYS A 83 3.10 -4.74 6.27
N GLY A 84 3.92 -4.82 5.22
CA GLY A 84 5.14 -5.62 5.23
C GLY A 84 6.22 -5.08 6.16
N ILE A 85 6.19 -3.78 6.46
CA ILE A 85 7.07 -3.15 7.46
C ILE A 85 6.49 -3.33 8.87
N GLU A 86 5.19 -3.11 9.04
CA GLU A 86 4.52 -3.12 10.35
C GLU A 86 4.41 -4.53 10.98
N ILE A 87 4.43 -5.59 10.16
CA ILE A 87 4.19 -6.97 10.65
C ILE A 87 5.37 -7.57 11.40
N PHE A 88 6.56 -7.01 11.24
CA PHE A 88 7.80 -7.51 11.84
C PHE A 88 8.58 -6.42 12.57
N ASP A 89 9.33 -6.82 13.57
CA ASP A 89 10.39 -6.02 14.17
C ASP A 89 11.67 -6.22 13.32
N ALA A 90 11.97 -5.25 12.45
CA ALA A 90 13.09 -5.36 11.51
C ALA A 90 14.45 -5.49 12.21
N ASP A 91 14.62 -4.84 13.37
CA ASP A 91 15.87 -4.86 14.12
C ASP A 91 16.09 -6.21 14.83
N ALA A 92 15.02 -6.81 15.34
CA ALA A 92 15.09 -8.07 16.08
C ALA A 92 15.02 -9.32 15.19
N GLN A 93 14.41 -9.22 13.99
CA GLN A 93 14.06 -10.38 13.17
C GLN A 93 14.79 -10.48 11.84
N ASP A 94 15.68 -9.52 11.51
CA ASP A 94 16.47 -9.50 10.27
C ASP A 94 15.62 -9.74 9.01
N THR A 95 14.55 -8.98 8.87
CA THR A 95 13.57 -9.14 7.78
C THR A 95 13.95 -8.40 6.50
N HIS A 96 15.15 -7.83 6.43
CA HIS A 96 15.63 -7.00 5.31
C HIS A 96 14.62 -5.89 4.92
N ALA A 97 13.96 -6.02 3.77
CA ALA A 97 13.00 -5.02 3.30
C ALA A 97 11.61 -5.11 3.97
N GLY A 98 11.32 -6.19 4.69
CA GLY A 98 10.04 -6.40 5.37
C GLY A 98 9.35 -7.70 5.01
N GLY A 99 8.15 -7.91 5.55
CA GLY A 99 7.32 -9.07 5.28
C GLY A 99 6.58 -8.97 3.95
N SER A 100 6.24 -10.11 3.38
CA SER A 100 5.53 -10.22 2.10
C SER A 100 4.60 -11.44 2.09
N GLY A 101 3.75 -11.50 1.10
CA GLY A 101 2.88 -12.64 0.84
C GLY A 101 1.39 -12.32 0.92
N CYS A 102 0.59 -13.24 0.40
CA CYS A 102 -0.86 -13.04 0.21
C CYS A 102 -1.65 -12.77 1.50
N GLY A 103 -1.13 -13.14 2.66
CA GLY A 103 -1.76 -12.90 3.96
C GLY A 103 -1.32 -11.60 4.66
N CYS A 104 -0.25 -10.95 4.21
CA CYS A 104 0.36 -9.82 4.90
C CYS A 104 -0.63 -8.68 5.17
N SER A 105 -1.27 -8.18 4.13
CA SER A 105 -2.26 -7.09 4.24
C SER A 105 -3.46 -7.48 5.11
N ALA A 106 -3.97 -8.71 4.97
CA ALA A 106 -5.14 -9.16 5.70
C ALA A 106 -4.87 -9.31 7.20
N VAL A 107 -3.70 -9.84 7.57
CA VAL A 107 -3.29 -9.98 8.97
C VAL A 107 -3.11 -8.61 9.60
N THR A 108 -2.40 -7.70 8.94
CA THR A 108 -2.16 -6.35 9.45
C THR A 108 -3.46 -5.55 9.52
N LEU A 109 -4.36 -5.70 8.54
CA LEU A 109 -5.69 -5.08 8.60
C LEU A 109 -6.45 -5.54 9.84
N ALA A 110 -6.53 -6.86 10.07
CA ALA A 110 -7.32 -7.43 11.15
C ALA A 110 -6.73 -7.17 12.53
N ALA A 111 -5.40 -7.30 12.68
CA ALA A 111 -4.74 -7.25 13.99
C ALA A 111 -4.28 -5.85 14.41
N TYR A 112 -4.09 -4.93 13.46
CA TYR A 112 -3.52 -3.62 13.75
C TYR A 112 -4.40 -2.45 13.28
N ILE A 113 -4.83 -2.43 12.01
CA ILE A 113 -5.53 -1.27 11.44
C ILE A 113 -6.95 -1.16 12.00
N LEU A 114 -7.74 -2.25 11.97
CA LEU A 114 -9.12 -2.24 12.45
C LEU A 114 -9.23 -1.92 13.94
N PRO A 115 -8.40 -2.48 14.85
CA PRO A 115 -8.41 -2.08 16.24
C PRO A 115 -8.15 -0.59 16.48
N LYS A 116 -7.24 0.03 15.72
CA LYS A 116 -6.97 1.47 15.82
C LYS A 116 -8.12 2.34 15.34
N LEU A 117 -8.83 1.90 14.30
CA LEU A 117 -10.05 2.56 13.84
C LEU A 117 -11.20 2.37 14.85
N GLU A 118 -11.37 1.17 15.40
CA GLU A 118 -12.44 0.88 16.36
C GLU A 118 -12.25 1.59 17.70
N SER A 119 -11.01 1.79 18.14
CA SER A 119 -10.68 2.59 19.32
C SER A 119 -10.80 4.10 19.10
N GLY A 120 -10.88 4.56 17.86
CA GLY A 120 -10.88 5.98 17.50
C GLY A 120 -9.49 6.64 17.54
N GLU A 121 -8.41 5.85 17.71
CA GLU A 121 -7.03 6.35 17.56
C GLU A 121 -6.79 6.88 16.15
N TRP A 122 -7.30 6.15 15.15
CA TRP A 122 -7.38 6.62 13.77
C TRP A 122 -8.85 6.83 13.40
N LYS A 123 -9.11 7.88 12.64
CA LYS A 123 -10.45 8.24 12.18
C LYS A 123 -10.68 7.85 10.73
N LYS A 124 -9.65 8.03 9.88
CA LYS A 124 -9.74 7.81 8.44
C LYS A 124 -8.42 7.26 7.90
N VAL A 125 -8.48 6.11 7.24
CA VAL A 125 -7.33 5.43 6.66
C VAL A 125 -7.60 5.14 5.20
N LEU A 126 -6.62 5.42 4.32
CA LEU A 126 -6.60 4.92 2.96
C LEU A 126 -5.79 3.62 2.95
N PHE A 127 -6.44 2.50 2.68
CA PHE A 127 -5.84 1.17 2.70
C PHE A 127 -5.71 0.62 1.28
N LEU A 128 -4.47 0.28 0.87
CA LEU A 128 -4.12 -0.17 -0.48
C LEU A 128 -3.36 -1.50 -0.46
N PRO A 129 -4.04 -2.65 -0.38
CA PRO A 129 -3.39 -3.92 -0.67
C PRO A 129 -2.72 -3.90 -2.03
N THR A 130 -1.48 -4.38 -2.11
CA THR A 130 -0.65 -4.40 -3.30
C THR A 130 -0.48 -5.82 -3.83
N GLY A 131 -0.25 -5.97 -5.13
CA GLY A 131 -0.03 -7.26 -5.75
C GLY A 131 0.94 -7.17 -6.93
N ALA A 132 1.83 -8.15 -7.04
CA ALA A 132 2.70 -8.36 -8.18
C ALA A 132 2.12 -9.46 -9.07
N LEU A 133 1.97 -9.17 -10.37
CA LEU A 133 1.43 -10.10 -11.34
C LEU A 133 2.55 -10.97 -11.91
N LEU A 134 2.97 -11.94 -11.13
CA LEU A 134 4.06 -12.86 -11.47
C LEU A 134 3.52 -14.27 -11.74
N SER A 135 3.88 -14.86 -12.87
CA SER A 135 3.63 -16.26 -13.18
C SER A 135 4.95 -16.99 -13.47
N LYS A 136 4.95 -18.33 -13.32
CA LYS A 136 6.12 -19.14 -13.67
C LYS A 136 6.50 -18.97 -15.14
N THR A 137 5.51 -18.84 -16.02
CA THR A 137 5.74 -18.65 -17.45
C THR A 137 6.40 -17.32 -17.74
N SER A 138 5.82 -16.20 -17.25
CA SER A 138 6.39 -14.86 -17.46
C SER A 138 7.78 -14.71 -16.85
N PHE A 139 8.01 -15.31 -15.68
CA PHE A 139 9.32 -15.33 -15.04
C PHE A 139 10.36 -16.06 -15.91
N ASN A 140 10.05 -17.27 -16.38
CA ASN A 140 10.96 -18.05 -17.21
C ASN A 140 11.25 -17.41 -18.58
N GLU A 141 10.32 -16.59 -19.08
CA GLU A 141 10.47 -15.84 -20.32
C GLU A 141 11.18 -14.47 -20.12
N GLY A 142 11.59 -14.14 -18.89
CA GLY A 142 12.25 -12.88 -18.57
C GLY A 142 11.37 -11.64 -18.78
N LYS A 143 10.05 -11.82 -18.70
CA LYS A 143 9.09 -10.71 -18.85
C LYS A 143 9.04 -9.84 -17.60
N SER A 144 8.56 -8.61 -17.78
CA SER A 144 8.32 -7.68 -16.68
C SER A 144 7.28 -8.21 -15.67
N VAL A 145 7.32 -7.66 -14.46
CA VAL A 145 6.38 -7.96 -13.37
C VAL A 145 5.47 -6.75 -13.16
N PRO A 146 4.28 -6.71 -13.76
CA PRO A 146 3.33 -5.64 -13.52
C PRO A 146 2.82 -5.64 -12.09
N GLY A 147 2.49 -4.44 -11.57
CA GLY A 147 1.86 -4.27 -10.28
C GLY A 147 0.37 -3.93 -10.38
N ILE A 148 -0.35 -4.16 -9.30
CA ILE A 148 -1.73 -3.71 -9.11
C ILE A 148 -1.94 -3.32 -7.65
N ALA A 149 -2.76 -2.28 -7.41
CA ALA A 149 -3.19 -1.90 -6.06
C ALA A 149 -4.61 -1.31 -6.12
N HIS A 150 -5.50 -1.80 -5.28
CA HIS A 150 -6.83 -1.22 -5.11
C HIS A 150 -6.88 -0.44 -3.80
N ALA A 151 -7.60 0.69 -3.77
CA ALA A 151 -7.74 1.48 -2.56
C ALA A 151 -9.14 1.40 -1.98
N VAL A 152 -9.23 1.34 -0.65
CA VAL A 152 -10.46 1.51 0.11
C VAL A 152 -10.25 2.55 1.21
N VAL A 153 -11.25 3.39 1.42
CA VAL A 153 -11.28 4.31 2.56
C VAL A 153 -11.99 3.61 3.71
N LEU A 154 -11.28 3.52 4.82
CA LEU A 154 -11.79 2.97 6.07
C LEU A 154 -11.97 4.10 7.08
N GLU A 155 -13.14 4.23 7.67
CA GLU A 155 -13.43 5.22 8.70
C GLU A 155 -13.85 4.58 10.01
N SER A 156 -13.46 5.21 11.11
CA SER A 156 -13.88 4.80 12.45
C SER A 156 -15.39 4.89 12.61
N PRO A 157 -16.02 4.11 13.48
CA PRO A 157 -17.42 4.29 13.80
C PRO A 157 -17.62 5.71 14.34
N ALA A 158 -18.69 6.38 13.88
CA ALA A 158 -19.04 7.67 14.43
C ALA A 158 -19.17 7.56 15.94
N VAL A 159 -18.40 8.36 16.66
CA VAL A 159 -18.58 8.49 18.12
C VAL A 159 -19.97 9.09 18.33
N LYS A 160 -20.87 8.29 18.93
CA LYS A 160 -22.22 8.77 19.29
C LYS A 160 -22.12 9.67 20.52
#